data_e6c6522637ce456893c2a1a1a9fbff43
#
_entry.id   e6c6522637ce456893c2a1a1a9fbff43
#
_cell.length_a   1.000
_cell.length_b   1.000
_cell.length_c   1.000
_cell.angle_alpha   90.00
_cell.angle_beta   90.00
_cell.angle_gamma   90.00
#
_symmetry.space_group_name_H-M   'P 1'
#
loop_
_entity.id
_entity.type
_entity.pdbx_description
1 polymer ?
#
loop_
_entity_poly.entity_id
_entity_poly.type
_entity_poly.pdbx_seq_one_letter_code
_entity_poly.pdbx_strand_id
1 'polypeptide(L)' 'MEAIMQHLASLYQEKKGLDLQWEQEHLKEGRYTLNMVKIDRKVRDVISHIKIAEAKKEHLQNKIEDSEPKVSVAT' A
#
# COMPACT_ATOMS: atom_id res chain seq x y z
N MET A 1 -14.55 7.28 3.18
CA MET A 1 -14.15 6.03 2.51
C MET A 1 -13.56 6.27 1.14
N GLU A 2 -14.25 7.06 0.34
CA GLU A 2 -13.78 7.32 -1.02
C GLU A 2 -12.39 7.95 -1.06
N ALA A 3 -12.14 8.90 -0.18
CA ALA A 3 -10.82 9.55 -0.12
C ALA A 3 -9.72 8.56 0.22
N ILE A 4 -10.01 7.61 1.11
CA ILE A 4 -9.03 6.59 1.49
C ILE A 4 -8.77 5.65 0.32
N MET A 5 -9.82 5.28 -0.41
CA MET A 5 -9.68 4.40 -1.56
C MET A 5 -8.87 5.05 -2.66
N GLN A 6 -9.09 6.36 -2.90
CA GLN A 6 -8.31 7.10 -3.87
C GLN A 6 -6.85 7.18 -3.46
N HIS A 7 -6.62 7.40 -2.18
CA HIS A 7 -5.26 7.45 -1.64
C HIS A 7 -4.55 6.10 -1.83
N LEU A 8 -5.26 5.00 -1.52
CA LEU A 8 -4.71 3.66 -1.72
C LEU A 8 -4.40 3.41 -3.19
N ALA A 9 -5.30 3.80 -4.09
CA ALA A 9 -5.07 3.62 -5.52
C ALA A 9 -3.81 4.35 -5.98
N SER A 10 -3.62 5.58 -5.49
CA SER A 10 -2.40 6.34 -5.78
C SER A 10 -1.17 5.65 -5.28
N LEU A 11 -1.22 5.13 -4.06
CA LEU A 11 -0.08 4.44 -3.47
C LEU A 11 0.27 3.17 -4.24
N TYR A 12 -0.74 2.40 -4.64
CA TYR A 12 -0.50 1.20 -5.43
C TYR A 12 0.09 1.52 -6.80
N GLN A 13 -0.37 2.60 -7.43
CA GLN A 13 0.20 3.03 -8.70
C GLN A 13 1.65 3.47 -8.55
N GLU A 14 1.93 4.19 -7.48
CA GLU A 14 3.30 4.62 -7.19
C GLU A 14 4.21 3.41 -6.98
N LYS A 15 3.74 2.43 -6.21
CA LYS A 15 4.50 1.21 -5.98
C LYS A 15 4.77 0.48 -7.30
N LYS A 16 3.76 0.36 -8.14
CA LYS A 16 3.90 -0.31 -9.42
C LYS A 16 4.93 0.38 -10.30
N GLY A 17 4.91 1.71 -10.34
CA GLY A 17 5.91 2.47 -11.09
C GLY A 17 7.31 2.25 -10.57
N LEU A 18 7.47 2.21 -9.25
CA LEU A 18 8.78 1.96 -8.66
C LEU A 18 9.26 0.54 -8.94
N ASP A 19 8.37 -0.44 -8.87
CA ASP A 19 8.71 -1.82 -9.19
C ASP A 19 9.18 -1.95 -10.63
N LEU A 20 8.53 -1.26 -11.56
CA LEU A 20 8.93 -1.25 -12.96
C LEU A 20 10.30 -0.59 -13.14
N GLN A 21 10.55 0.52 -12.45
CA GLN A 21 11.84 1.18 -12.51
C GLN A 21 12.95 0.26 -12.01
N TRP A 22 12.68 -0.44 -10.92
CA TRP A 22 13.64 -1.38 -10.35
C TRP A 22 13.96 -2.49 -11.35
N GLU A 23 12.92 -3.06 -11.95
CA GLU A 23 13.07 -4.15 -12.92
C GLU A 23 13.86 -3.69 -14.14
N GLN A 24 13.54 -2.52 -14.67
CA GLN A 24 14.24 -1.96 -15.81
C GLN A 24 15.71 -1.72 -15.51
N GLU A 25 16.00 -1.21 -14.32
CA GLU A 25 17.36 -0.97 -13.91
C GLU A 25 18.12 -2.30 -13.78
N HIS A 26 17.47 -3.30 -13.21
CA HIS A 26 18.07 -4.62 -13.05
C HIS A 26 18.38 -5.26 -14.40
N LEU A 27 17.46 -5.17 -15.35
CA LEU A 27 17.66 -5.71 -16.68
C LEU A 27 18.77 -4.97 -17.43
N LYS A 28 18.85 -3.66 -17.23
CA LYS A 28 19.86 -2.84 -17.91
C LYS A 28 21.25 -3.06 -17.35
N GLU A 29 21.37 -3.06 -16.02
CA GLU A 29 22.66 -3.14 -15.36
C GLU A 29 23.13 -4.57 -15.13
N GLY A 30 22.21 -5.51 -15.02
CA GLY A 30 22.55 -6.90 -14.74
C GLY A 30 23.07 -7.13 -13.34
N ARG A 31 22.90 -6.16 -12.44
CA ARG A 31 23.38 -6.25 -11.07
C ARG A 31 22.60 -5.29 -10.20
N TYR A 32 22.76 -5.44 -8.89
CA TYR A 32 22.12 -4.57 -7.91
C TYR A 32 22.90 -3.26 -7.80
N THR A 33 22.26 -2.15 -8.11
CA THR A 33 22.91 -0.84 -8.17
C THR A 33 22.44 0.05 -7.03
N LEU A 34 23.12 1.19 -6.85
CA LEU A 34 22.70 2.19 -5.87
C LEU A 34 21.33 2.76 -6.18
N ASN A 35 21.01 2.89 -7.47
CA ASN A 35 19.69 3.35 -7.87
C ASN A 35 18.63 2.37 -7.40
N MET A 36 18.90 1.08 -7.48
CA MET A 36 17.97 0.05 -7.00
C MET A 36 17.79 0.11 -5.50
N VAL A 37 18.85 0.43 -4.75
CA VAL A 37 18.75 0.64 -3.30
C VAL A 37 17.80 1.80 -3.02
N LYS A 38 17.95 2.90 -3.75
CA LYS A 38 17.08 4.06 -3.57
C LYS A 38 15.62 3.71 -3.89
N ILE A 39 15.42 2.97 -4.97
CA ILE A 39 14.06 2.53 -5.35
C ILE A 39 13.47 1.63 -4.27
N ASP A 40 14.27 0.70 -3.76
CA ASP A 40 13.82 -0.19 -2.68
C ASP A 40 13.36 0.60 -1.45
N ARG A 41 14.09 1.64 -1.07
CA ARG A 41 13.71 2.48 0.06
C ARG A 41 12.38 3.16 -0.19
N LYS A 42 12.19 3.67 -1.41
CA LYS A 42 10.92 4.31 -1.76
C LYS A 42 9.79 3.30 -1.74
N VAL A 43 10.03 2.09 -2.24
CA VAL A 43 9.02 1.04 -2.22
C VAL A 43 8.62 0.70 -0.80
N ARG A 44 9.58 0.56 0.10
CA ARG A 44 9.29 0.29 1.51
C ARG A 44 8.47 1.39 2.14
N ASP A 45 8.80 2.64 1.81
CA ASP A 45 8.08 3.78 2.32
C ASP A 45 6.63 3.76 1.83
N VAL A 46 6.44 3.50 0.55
CA VAL A 46 5.10 3.39 -0.03
C VAL A 46 4.33 2.24 0.61
N ILE A 47 4.97 1.10 0.81
CA ILE A 47 4.33 -0.04 1.46
C ILE A 47 3.88 0.32 2.88
N SER A 48 4.70 1.06 3.62
CA SER A 48 4.33 1.51 4.96
C SER A 48 3.08 2.39 4.90
N HIS A 49 3.02 3.31 3.95
CA HIS A 49 1.85 4.17 3.78
C HIS A 49 0.63 3.35 3.38
N ILE A 50 0.81 2.36 2.53
CA ILE A 50 -0.29 1.47 2.15
C ILE A 50 -0.85 0.75 3.38
N LYS A 51 0.02 0.22 4.23
CA LYS A 51 -0.41 -0.49 5.43
C LYS A 51 -1.20 0.43 6.35
N ILE A 52 -0.74 1.66 6.53
CA ILE A 52 -1.42 2.63 7.36
C ILE A 52 -2.79 2.96 6.79
N ALA A 53 -2.86 3.20 5.48
CA ALA A 53 -4.13 3.54 4.83
C ALA A 53 -5.10 2.37 4.88
N GLU A 54 -4.61 1.15 4.69
CA GLU A 54 -5.46 -0.03 4.77
C GLU A 54 -5.97 -0.25 6.18
N ALA A 55 -5.15 0.00 7.18
CA ALA A 55 -5.58 -0.10 8.57
C ALA A 55 -6.67 0.92 8.88
N LYS A 56 -6.54 2.15 8.37
CA LYS A 56 -7.58 3.15 8.56
C LYS A 56 -8.88 2.75 7.88
N LYS A 57 -8.77 2.22 6.67
CA LYS A 57 -9.95 1.76 5.93
C LYS A 57 -10.66 0.65 6.70
N GLU A 58 -9.89 -0.32 7.19
CA GLU A 58 -10.45 -1.42 7.96
C GLU A 58 -11.10 -0.94 9.25
N HIS A 59 -10.45 -0.01 9.92
CA HIS A 59 -11.00 0.57 11.15
C HIS A 59 -12.36 1.22 10.90
N LEU A 60 -12.47 1.98 9.81
CA LEU A 60 -13.73 2.61 9.46
C LEU A 60 -14.81 1.58 9.12
N GLN A 61 -14.44 0.53 8.42
CA GLN A 61 -15.38 -0.54 8.11
C GLN A 61 -15.85 -1.26 9.37
N ASN A 62 -14.95 -1.56 10.27
CA ASN A 62 -15.29 -2.21 11.53
C ASN A 62 -16.20 -1.33 12.37
N LYS A 63 -15.95 -0.02 12.36
CA LYS A 63 -16.77 0.91 13.10
C LYS A 63 -18.20 0.92 12.57
N ILE A 64 -18.35 0.83 11.26
CA ILE A 64 -19.67 0.75 10.65
C ILE A 64 -20.35 -0.56 11.05
N GLU A 65 -19.62 -1.65 11.01
CA GLU A 65 -20.14 -2.96 11.38
C GLU A 65 -20.55 -3.00 12.85
N ASP A 66 -19.75 -2.37 13.69
CA ASP A 66 -20.04 -2.33 15.12
C ASP A 66 -21.34 -1.59 15.42
N SER A 67 -21.75 -0.70 14.55
CA SER A 67 -23.00 0.01 14.75
C SER A 67 -24.21 -0.87 14.46
N GLU A 68 -24.01 -2.03 13.84
CA GLU A 68 -25.09 -2.99 13.61
C GLU A 68 -25.26 -3.85 14.84
N PRO A 69 -26.47 -4.23 15.09
CA PRO A 69 -26.73 -5.10 16.25
C PRO A 69 -26.03 -6.41 16.06
N LYS A 70 -25.39 -6.72 16.23
CA LYS A 70 -24.71 -7.74 15.99
C LYS A 70 -24.53 -8.64 16.59
N VAL A 71 -24.62 -8.38 16.60
CA VAL A 71 -24.50 -8.92 16.81
C VAL A 71 -24.09 -9.92 16.86
N SER A 72 -24.05 -10.02 16.47
CA SER A 72 -23.71 -10.96 16.30
C SER A 72 -22.84 -11.49 16.79
N VAL A 73 -22.40 -11.25 17.12
CA VAL A 73 -21.56 -11.72 17.46
C VAL A 73 -21.63 -12.59 18.18
N ALA A 74 -21.91 -12.65 18.46
CA ALA A 74 -21.91 -13.38 19.08
C ALA A 74 -21.93 -14.38 19.11
N THR A 75 -21.95 -14.55 19.02
CA THR A 75 -22.01 -15.53 18.96
C THR A 75 -21.60 -16.19 18.94
#